data_d05ff2da4e34d1709f32215da9408495
#
_entry.id   d05ff2da4e34d1709f32215da9408495
#
_cell.length_a   1.000
_cell.length_b   1.000
_cell.length_c   1.000
_cell.angle_alpha   90.00
_cell.angle_beta   90.00
_cell.angle_gamma   90.00
#
_symmetry.space_group_name_H-M   'P 1'
#
loop_
_entity.id
_entity.type
_entity.pdbx_description
1 polymer ?
#
loop_
_entity_poly.entity_id
_entity_poly.type
_entity_poly.pdbx_seq_one_letter_code
_entity_poly.pdbx_strand_id
1 'polypeptide(L)'
;MRQSKPFIALLCVLLMAAPGVYSQQLNDRGPTLSGQNEHWYSGFTHPYTRKYIPPISVSNSNRADSLIRAGNLYLSLSDAIAMALENNIDVEVSRYSYPLADASLMSAQAGNGAGVSYDPSLTSTINWGHSAQIQTNSVTAGGQSVNIGDTRTKNFGISQGFVTGGTATIGFNNNSSTTNNANAIFLPSYNSGLSLQASQPLLQGFGLAYNTRNLRVAKNNLRLTDYQFEQQLNTTLNTVISTYWNLVSAALAVDVAQQTLEQAQHLLGDNKKQLEIGTMAPLDVLQAQQQVSSSETSLITAQTAVEQLEVSLKNLISRNGLASTSLADVHVIPTDRITVPTVEPIQPEQDVVAKALDRRPELAQQRLQLENSKINLTGAKNALLPQLNAVGNVSNPGAGGIFNTTPQVNPLTGQVIPRTEPNPDLVGGYSNILRQLFGVATVNYTVGVQLTVPLRNRSAQAAYITQDLQLRQSELGVQREVNQIRMDVKNALIAVKNARARYQSARTASDVAQQVLDAEQKKYELGASTSYAVVQHQVDLANARQTEVGAISAYAQAKLQLDQATGSILEDNNIVIDEAKKGRLSKAPSPIPDIPPAAAAPGRAAIGAPGVTPPTANR
;
A
#
# COMPACT_ATOMS: atom_id res chain seq x y z
N MET A 1 -8.46 -41.23 -49.78
CA MET A 1 -8.56 -39.77 -49.63
C MET A 1 -9.72 -39.32 -48.71
N ARG A 2 -9.75 -39.65 -47.41
CA ARG A 2 -10.83 -39.16 -46.53
C ARG A 2 -10.58 -39.44 -45.05
N GLN A 3 -9.39 -39.12 -44.50
CA GLN A 3 -9.15 -39.23 -43.03
C GLN A 3 -8.26 -38.13 -42.43
N SER A 4 -8.00 -37.01 -43.12
CA SER A 4 -7.15 -35.93 -42.58
C SER A 4 -7.92 -34.83 -41.80
N LYS A 5 -9.25 -34.91 -41.73
CA LYS A 5 -10.08 -33.89 -41.05
C LYS A 5 -10.06 -33.92 -39.50
N PRO A 6 -9.87 -35.05 -38.80
CA PRO A 6 -9.92 -35.03 -37.34
C PRO A 6 -8.69 -34.39 -36.67
N PHE A 7 -7.54 -34.39 -37.32
CA PHE A 7 -6.30 -33.88 -36.70
C PHE A 7 -6.23 -32.35 -36.67
N ILE A 8 -6.72 -31.68 -37.73
CA ILE A 8 -6.81 -30.20 -37.77
C ILE A 8 -7.92 -29.74 -36.85
N ALA A 9 -9.04 -30.47 -36.75
CA ALA A 9 -10.12 -30.16 -35.82
C ALA A 9 -9.70 -30.30 -34.34
N LEU A 10 -8.86 -31.31 -34.02
CA LEU A 10 -8.35 -31.49 -32.64
C LEU A 10 -7.36 -30.36 -32.28
N LEU A 11 -6.55 -29.89 -33.23
CA LEU A 11 -5.62 -28.78 -33.03
C LEU A 11 -6.38 -27.44 -32.83
N CYS A 12 -7.47 -27.22 -33.57
CA CYS A 12 -8.32 -26.03 -33.41
C CYS A 12 -9.14 -26.06 -32.09
N VAL A 13 -9.60 -27.21 -31.64
CA VAL A 13 -10.33 -27.37 -30.37
C VAL A 13 -9.40 -27.17 -29.17
N LEU A 14 -8.13 -27.60 -29.25
CA LEU A 14 -7.13 -27.32 -28.20
C LEU A 14 -6.75 -25.82 -28.12
N LEU A 15 -6.76 -25.11 -29.25
CA LEU A 15 -6.53 -23.66 -29.31
C LEU A 15 -7.75 -22.83 -28.83
N MET A 16 -8.97 -23.38 -28.94
CA MET A 16 -10.20 -22.70 -28.47
C MET A 16 -10.57 -23.04 -27.02
N ALA A 17 -9.95 -24.03 -26.41
CA ALA A 17 -10.17 -24.38 -25.00
C ALA A 17 -9.24 -23.60 -24.04
N ALA A 18 -8.66 -22.49 -24.46
CA ALA A 18 -8.14 -21.52 -23.51
C ALA A 18 -9.34 -21.03 -22.67
N PRO A 19 -9.37 -21.26 -21.33
CA PRO A 19 -10.43 -20.69 -20.52
C PRO A 19 -10.42 -19.18 -20.76
N GLY A 20 -11.54 -18.67 -21.30
CA GLY A 20 -11.73 -17.24 -21.43
C GLY A 20 -11.39 -16.62 -20.09
N VAL A 21 -10.33 -15.82 -20.04
CA VAL A 21 -10.01 -14.99 -18.89
C VAL A 21 -11.24 -14.12 -18.73
N TYR A 22 -12.07 -14.44 -17.74
CA TYR A 22 -13.09 -13.52 -17.27
C TYR A 22 -12.35 -12.24 -16.87
N SER A 23 -12.37 -11.24 -17.75
CA SER A 23 -12.06 -9.89 -17.37
C SER A 23 -13.15 -9.45 -16.39
N GLN A 24 -12.94 -9.74 -15.10
CA GLN A 24 -13.67 -9.05 -14.06
C GLN A 24 -13.36 -7.57 -14.27
N GLN A 25 -14.39 -6.79 -14.59
CA GLN A 25 -14.32 -5.35 -14.54
C GLN A 25 -13.70 -4.97 -13.19
N LEU A 26 -12.48 -4.47 -13.25
CA LEU A 26 -11.81 -3.83 -12.12
C LEU A 26 -12.69 -2.65 -11.72
N ASN A 27 -13.47 -2.82 -10.67
CA ASN A 27 -14.19 -1.73 -10.04
C ASN A 27 -13.18 -0.65 -9.66
N ASP A 28 -13.54 0.57 -9.97
CA ASP A 28 -12.86 1.86 -9.82
C ASP A 28 -12.30 2.07 -8.39
N ARG A 29 -11.19 1.40 -8.07
CA ARG A 29 -10.51 1.44 -6.77
C ARG A 29 -9.17 2.16 -6.90
N GLY A 30 -9.21 3.48 -6.84
CA GLY A 30 -7.98 4.29 -6.90
C GLY A 30 -7.65 4.82 -8.30
N PRO A 31 -6.44 5.39 -8.51
CA PRO A 31 -6.05 5.96 -9.79
C PRO A 31 -6.10 4.90 -10.90
N THR A 32 -7.09 5.00 -11.78
CA THR A 32 -7.36 4.07 -12.87
C THR A 32 -6.21 4.09 -13.87
N LEU A 33 -5.69 2.89 -14.16
CA LEU A 33 -4.77 2.69 -15.26
C LEU A 33 -5.56 2.81 -16.58
N SER A 34 -5.69 4.02 -17.13
CA SER A 34 -6.46 4.24 -18.36
C SER A 34 -5.70 3.78 -19.60
N GLY A 35 -6.36 3.00 -20.46
CA GLY A 35 -5.84 2.59 -21.75
C GLY A 35 -5.97 3.69 -22.80
N GLN A 36 -4.95 3.83 -23.65
CA GLN A 36 -4.97 4.69 -24.83
C GLN A 36 -5.62 3.97 -26.03
N ASN A 37 -6.09 4.75 -27.01
CA ASN A 37 -6.82 4.38 -28.21
C ASN A 37 -6.41 3.05 -28.87
N GLU A 38 -7.40 2.20 -29.14
CA GLU A 38 -7.21 0.86 -29.72
C GLU A 38 -6.98 0.93 -31.22
N HIS A 39 -5.74 0.72 -31.67
CA HIS A 39 -5.42 0.39 -33.05
C HIS A 39 -5.57 -1.12 -33.28
N TRP A 40 -5.79 -1.58 -34.52
CA TRP A 40 -5.97 -3.01 -34.87
C TRP A 40 -4.80 -3.89 -34.43
N TYR A 41 -3.60 -3.33 -34.26
CA TYR A 41 -2.40 -4.03 -33.77
C TYR A 41 -2.21 -3.91 -32.24
N SER A 42 -3.12 -3.23 -31.54
CA SER A 42 -3.03 -3.01 -30.09
C SER A 42 -2.99 -4.31 -29.30
N GLY A 43 -3.66 -5.36 -29.76
CA GLY A 43 -3.61 -6.69 -29.14
C GLY A 43 -2.20 -7.29 -29.05
N PHE A 44 -1.30 -6.96 -29.99
CA PHE A 44 0.10 -7.41 -29.96
C PHE A 44 1.03 -6.46 -29.22
N THR A 45 0.77 -5.16 -29.28
CA THR A 45 1.67 -4.14 -28.68
C THR A 45 1.28 -3.77 -27.25
N HIS A 46 0.00 -3.85 -26.92
CA HIS A 46 -0.52 -3.50 -25.61
C HIS A 46 0.18 -4.22 -24.42
N PRO A 47 0.52 -5.52 -24.49
CA PRO A 47 1.28 -6.18 -23.42
C PRO A 47 2.67 -5.58 -23.18
N TYR A 48 3.24 -4.90 -24.17
CA TYR A 48 4.60 -4.31 -24.10
C TYR A 48 4.59 -2.79 -23.91
N THR A 49 3.41 -2.16 -23.87
CA THR A 49 3.30 -0.73 -23.60
C THR A 49 3.23 -0.47 -22.10
N ARG A 50 3.88 0.59 -21.63
CA ARG A 50 3.79 1.03 -20.24
C ARG A 50 2.38 1.53 -19.97
N LYS A 51 1.74 1.01 -18.92
CA LYS A 51 0.49 1.58 -18.42
C LYS A 51 0.78 2.96 -17.84
N TYR A 52 -0.07 3.93 -18.16
CA TYR A 52 0.05 5.27 -17.62
C TYR A 52 -0.28 5.28 -16.13
N ILE A 53 0.63 5.79 -15.34
CA ILE A 53 0.42 6.06 -13.91
C ILE A 53 0.36 7.58 -13.79
N PRO A 54 -0.73 8.17 -13.25
CA PRO A 54 -0.82 9.62 -13.12
C PRO A 54 0.31 10.17 -12.23
N PRO A 55 0.83 11.37 -12.55
CA PRO A 55 1.86 11.99 -11.73
C PRO A 55 1.32 12.33 -10.33
N ILE A 56 2.22 12.41 -9.36
CA ILE A 56 1.88 12.79 -7.99
C ILE A 56 1.38 14.23 -7.98
N SER A 57 0.20 14.46 -7.40
CA SER A 57 -0.31 15.81 -7.14
C SER A 57 0.04 16.21 -5.70
N VAL A 58 0.78 17.30 -5.54
CA VAL A 58 1.11 17.90 -4.23
C VAL A 58 0.25 19.13 -3.91
N SER A 59 -0.76 19.45 -4.73
CA SER A 59 -1.71 20.51 -4.46
C SER A 59 -2.72 20.14 -3.38
N ASN A 60 -3.04 21.08 -2.50
CA ASN A 60 -4.12 20.92 -1.53
C ASN A 60 -5.50 20.97 -2.20
N SER A 61 -6.53 20.44 -1.52
CA SER A 61 -7.92 20.64 -1.91
C SER A 61 -8.35 22.09 -1.66
N ASN A 62 -9.33 22.59 -2.44
CA ASN A 62 -9.83 23.96 -2.31
C ASN A 62 -10.68 24.18 -1.02
N ARG A 63 -10.87 23.15 -0.19
CA ARG A 63 -11.65 23.24 1.05
C ARG A 63 -11.05 24.25 2.02
N ALA A 64 -9.73 24.29 2.16
CA ALA A 64 -9.05 25.23 3.03
C ALA A 64 -9.37 26.68 2.70
N ASP A 65 -9.38 27.04 1.41
CA ASP A 65 -9.63 28.41 0.96
C ASP A 65 -11.06 28.90 1.27
N SER A 66 -12.03 27.98 1.37
CA SER A 66 -13.42 28.30 1.73
C SER A 66 -13.60 28.60 3.23
N LEU A 67 -12.68 28.14 4.09
CA LEU A 67 -12.74 28.27 5.54
C LEU A 67 -11.88 29.43 6.07
N ILE A 68 -11.09 30.08 5.22
CA ILE A 68 -10.25 31.21 5.60
C ILE A 68 -11.03 32.51 5.47
N ARG A 69 -11.10 33.28 6.56
CA ARG A 69 -11.66 34.65 6.60
C ARG A 69 -10.76 35.58 7.40
N ALA A 70 -10.47 36.75 6.85
CA ALA A 70 -9.67 37.78 7.51
C ALA A 70 -8.35 37.28 8.12
N GLY A 71 -7.64 36.37 7.47
CA GLY A 71 -6.38 35.81 7.94
C GLY A 71 -6.50 34.72 9.02
N ASN A 72 -7.72 34.25 9.31
CA ASN A 72 -7.98 33.17 10.27
C ASN A 72 -8.67 32.00 9.58
N LEU A 73 -8.28 30.78 9.96
CA LEU A 73 -8.92 29.54 9.54
C LEU A 73 -9.90 29.10 10.64
N TYR A 74 -11.20 29.21 10.36
CA TYR A 74 -12.24 28.73 11.28
C TYR A 74 -12.46 27.26 11.00
N LEU A 75 -11.99 26.41 11.92
CA LEU A 75 -11.90 24.97 11.71
C LEU A 75 -12.80 24.23 12.69
N SER A 76 -13.78 23.49 12.15
CA SER A 76 -14.53 22.50 12.94
C SER A 76 -13.79 21.15 12.92
N LEU A 77 -14.06 20.27 13.89
CA LEU A 77 -13.51 18.90 13.92
C LEU A 77 -13.85 18.15 12.62
N SER A 78 -15.09 18.31 12.13
CA SER A 78 -15.52 17.66 10.91
C SER A 78 -14.76 18.14 9.66
N ASP A 79 -14.39 19.42 9.61
CA ASP A 79 -13.60 19.97 8.52
C ASP A 79 -12.11 19.60 8.64
N ALA A 80 -11.58 19.55 9.86
CA ALA A 80 -10.22 19.06 10.11
C ALA A 80 -10.06 17.60 9.64
N ILE A 81 -11.02 16.74 9.96
CA ILE A 81 -11.08 15.35 9.48
C ILE A 81 -11.18 15.31 7.95
N ALA A 82 -12.07 16.09 7.37
CA ALA A 82 -12.25 16.13 5.92
C ALA A 82 -10.98 16.56 5.19
N MET A 83 -10.33 17.64 5.65
CA MET A 83 -9.08 18.12 5.08
C MET A 83 -7.94 17.11 5.25
N ALA A 84 -7.86 16.43 6.40
CA ALA A 84 -6.88 15.38 6.61
C ALA A 84 -7.09 14.21 5.64
N LEU A 85 -8.33 13.75 5.44
CA LEU A 85 -8.63 12.68 4.49
C LEU A 85 -8.34 13.07 3.03
N GLU A 86 -8.50 14.34 2.67
CA GLU A 86 -8.22 14.84 1.30
C GLU A 86 -6.73 15.11 1.06
N ASN A 87 -6.01 15.63 2.06
CA ASN A 87 -4.69 16.21 1.87
C ASN A 87 -3.55 15.48 2.62
N ASN A 88 -3.84 14.64 3.64
CA ASN A 88 -2.78 14.00 4.40
C ASN A 88 -1.92 13.07 3.53
N ILE A 89 -0.59 13.23 3.63
CA ILE A 89 0.38 12.48 2.82
C ILE A 89 0.39 11.00 3.16
N ASP A 90 0.24 10.64 4.45
CA ASP A 90 0.27 9.22 4.87
C ASP A 90 -0.95 8.47 4.32
N VAL A 91 -2.12 9.12 4.27
CA VAL A 91 -3.32 8.58 3.63
C VAL A 91 -3.11 8.43 2.13
N GLU A 92 -2.49 9.42 1.48
CA GLU A 92 -2.18 9.35 0.05
C GLU A 92 -1.20 8.21 -0.26
N VAL A 93 -0.13 8.06 0.51
CA VAL A 93 0.82 6.94 0.38
C VAL A 93 0.11 5.59 0.53
N SER A 94 -0.80 5.48 1.49
CA SER A 94 -1.55 4.23 1.70
C SER A 94 -2.49 3.88 0.54
N ARG A 95 -2.99 4.87 -0.23
CA ARG A 95 -3.78 4.63 -1.46
C ARG A 95 -2.98 3.91 -2.54
N TYR A 96 -1.67 4.13 -2.63
CA TYR A 96 -0.82 3.41 -3.60
C TYR A 96 -0.68 1.91 -3.31
N SER A 97 -1.06 1.45 -2.11
CA SER A 97 -1.08 0.03 -1.79
C SER A 97 -2.08 -0.76 -2.65
N TYR A 98 -3.18 -0.13 -3.10
CA TYR A 98 -4.16 -0.78 -3.99
C TYR A 98 -3.60 -1.13 -5.36
N PRO A 99 -3.05 -0.18 -6.16
CA PRO A 99 -2.41 -0.51 -7.43
C PRO A 99 -1.28 -1.53 -7.30
N LEU A 100 -0.54 -1.52 -6.19
CA LEU A 100 0.51 -2.51 -5.92
C LEU A 100 -0.07 -3.91 -5.67
N ALA A 101 -1.17 -4.01 -4.92
CA ALA A 101 -1.87 -5.27 -4.68
C ALA A 101 -2.51 -5.81 -5.97
N ASP A 102 -3.10 -4.94 -6.79
CA ASP A 102 -3.65 -5.29 -8.11
C ASP A 102 -2.55 -5.78 -9.07
N ALA A 103 -1.39 -5.13 -9.09
CA ALA A 103 -0.24 -5.57 -9.87
C ALA A 103 0.27 -6.96 -9.40
N SER A 104 0.29 -7.20 -8.09
CA SER A 104 0.64 -8.50 -7.52
C SER A 104 -0.38 -9.58 -7.88
N LEU A 105 -1.67 -9.25 -7.88
CA LEU A 105 -2.75 -10.14 -8.31
C LEU A 105 -2.62 -10.46 -9.80
N MET A 106 -2.36 -9.47 -10.65
CA MET A 106 -2.13 -9.66 -12.09
C MET A 106 -0.92 -10.59 -12.34
N SER A 107 0.17 -10.41 -11.59
CA SER A 107 1.34 -11.31 -11.66
C SER A 107 1.00 -12.75 -11.24
N ALA A 108 0.18 -12.93 -10.19
CA ALA A 108 -0.27 -14.25 -9.76
C ALA A 108 -1.24 -14.91 -10.76
N GLN A 109 -2.05 -14.12 -11.48
CA GLN A 109 -2.91 -14.59 -12.58
C GLN A 109 -2.11 -15.12 -13.76
N ALA A 110 -0.94 -14.52 -14.04
CA ALA A 110 0.00 -14.99 -15.03
C ALA A 110 0.75 -16.29 -14.62
N GLY A 111 0.49 -16.82 -13.42
CA GLY A 111 1.11 -18.06 -12.92
C GLY A 111 2.45 -17.84 -12.20
N ASN A 112 2.80 -16.60 -11.86
CA ASN A 112 4.04 -16.35 -11.13
C ASN A 112 4.05 -17.09 -9.79
N GLY A 113 5.13 -17.87 -9.56
CA GLY A 113 5.29 -18.70 -8.36
C GLY A 113 4.48 -20.01 -8.36
N ALA A 114 3.70 -20.32 -9.39
CA ALA A 114 2.98 -21.59 -9.52
C ALA A 114 3.84 -22.72 -10.12
N GLY A 115 5.03 -22.40 -10.64
CA GLY A 115 5.92 -23.35 -11.31
C GLY A 115 5.66 -23.48 -12.81
N VAL A 116 4.54 -22.94 -13.30
CA VAL A 116 4.18 -22.86 -14.73
C VAL A 116 3.60 -21.47 -15.02
N SER A 117 3.97 -20.89 -16.17
CA SER A 117 3.35 -19.67 -16.66
C SER A 117 1.99 -19.98 -17.27
N TYR A 118 0.95 -19.26 -16.89
CA TYR A 118 -0.38 -19.39 -17.50
C TYR A 118 -0.52 -18.55 -18.76
N ASP A 119 0.34 -17.55 -18.95
CA ASP A 119 0.39 -16.78 -20.17
C ASP A 119 1.12 -17.56 -21.26
N PRO A 120 0.58 -17.61 -22.49
CA PRO A 120 1.26 -18.25 -23.61
C PRO A 120 2.54 -17.49 -23.97
N SER A 121 3.60 -18.22 -24.23
CA SER A 121 4.86 -17.64 -24.68
C SER A 121 5.20 -18.13 -26.09
N LEU A 122 5.58 -17.18 -26.95
CA LEU A 122 6.13 -17.44 -28.26
C LEU A 122 7.64 -17.31 -28.20
N THR A 123 8.34 -18.38 -28.53
CA THR A 123 9.79 -18.38 -28.64
C THR A 123 10.19 -18.51 -30.11
N SER A 124 11.19 -17.76 -30.56
CA SER A 124 11.78 -17.86 -31.86
C SER A 124 13.28 -17.86 -31.73
N THR A 125 13.93 -18.82 -32.40
CA THR A 125 15.40 -18.93 -32.45
C THR A 125 15.84 -18.96 -33.88
N ILE A 126 16.62 -17.98 -34.29
CA ILE A 126 17.22 -17.90 -35.63
C ILE A 126 18.74 -17.87 -35.44
N ASN A 127 19.39 -18.97 -35.86
CA ASN A 127 20.83 -19.11 -35.73
C ASN A 127 21.46 -19.34 -37.10
N TRP A 128 22.66 -18.83 -37.24
CA TRP A 128 23.54 -19.13 -38.36
C TRP A 128 24.84 -19.65 -37.77
N GLY A 129 25.20 -20.92 -38.11
CA GLY A 129 26.39 -21.56 -37.60
C GLY A 129 27.31 -21.93 -38.77
N HIS A 130 28.59 -21.64 -38.61
CA HIS A 130 29.66 -22.13 -39.46
C HIS A 130 30.52 -23.06 -38.61
N SER A 131 30.81 -24.27 -39.15
CA SER A 131 31.64 -25.24 -38.44
C SER A 131 32.71 -25.80 -39.39
N ALA A 132 33.95 -25.85 -38.94
CA ALA A 132 35.04 -26.51 -39.60
C ALA A 132 35.59 -27.60 -38.67
N GLN A 133 35.48 -28.87 -39.09
CA GLN A 133 35.90 -30.02 -38.30
C GLN A 133 37.02 -30.77 -39.01
N ILE A 134 38.16 -30.94 -38.34
CA ILE A 134 39.25 -31.76 -38.86
C ILE A 134 38.82 -33.22 -38.82
N GLN A 135 38.96 -33.90 -39.94
CA GLN A 135 38.56 -35.30 -40.11
C GLN A 135 39.77 -36.21 -40.06
N THR A 136 39.70 -37.23 -39.20
CA THR A 136 40.73 -38.28 -39.12
C THR A 136 40.45 -39.48 -40.02
N ASN A 137 39.24 -39.56 -40.59
CA ASN A 137 38.83 -40.62 -41.50
C ASN A 137 38.34 -40.01 -42.83
N SER A 138 39.16 -40.16 -43.85
CA SER A 138 38.89 -39.61 -45.21
C SER A 138 37.68 -40.27 -45.90
N VAL A 139 37.35 -41.52 -45.57
CA VAL A 139 36.24 -42.26 -46.20
C VAL A 139 34.90 -41.64 -45.79
N THR A 140 34.71 -41.36 -44.46
CA THR A 140 33.48 -40.74 -43.95
C THR A 140 33.39 -39.28 -44.31
N ALA A 141 34.51 -38.63 -44.51
CA ALA A 141 34.61 -37.21 -44.86
C ALA A 141 34.49 -36.94 -46.40
N GLY A 142 34.22 -37.93 -47.19
CA GLY A 142 34.15 -37.75 -48.66
C GLY A 142 35.44 -37.28 -49.30
N GLY A 143 36.60 -37.72 -48.78
CA GLY A 143 37.91 -37.33 -49.22
C GLY A 143 38.48 -36.02 -48.70
N GLN A 144 37.74 -35.32 -47.84
CA GLN A 144 38.15 -34.03 -47.28
C GLN A 144 38.90 -34.19 -45.94
N SER A 145 39.98 -33.44 -45.77
CA SER A 145 40.70 -33.36 -44.46
C SER A 145 40.01 -32.45 -43.44
N VAL A 146 39.23 -31.49 -43.91
CA VAL A 146 38.39 -30.59 -43.09
C VAL A 146 36.98 -30.59 -43.63
N ASN A 147 36.02 -30.96 -42.80
CA ASN A 147 34.62 -30.90 -43.15
C ASN A 147 34.07 -29.51 -42.71
N ILE A 148 33.66 -28.72 -43.70
CA ILE A 148 33.08 -27.40 -43.50
C ILE A 148 31.57 -27.52 -43.65
N GLY A 149 30.84 -27.01 -42.66
CA GLY A 149 29.38 -27.02 -42.65
C GLY A 149 28.81 -25.68 -42.25
N ASP A 150 27.85 -25.20 -43.02
CA ASP A 150 27.03 -24.05 -42.66
C ASP A 150 25.64 -24.54 -42.30
N THR A 151 25.15 -24.11 -41.14
CA THR A 151 23.82 -24.45 -40.66
C THR A 151 22.98 -23.18 -40.46
N ARG A 152 21.71 -23.25 -40.83
CA ARG A 152 20.73 -22.17 -40.62
C ARG A 152 19.52 -22.76 -39.89
N THR A 153 19.38 -22.43 -38.61
CA THR A 153 18.30 -22.91 -37.76
C THR A 153 17.25 -21.81 -37.62
N LYS A 154 15.99 -22.16 -37.83
CA LYS A 154 14.83 -21.26 -37.63
C LYS A 154 13.76 -22.04 -36.89
N ASN A 155 13.72 -21.88 -35.56
CA ASN A 155 12.78 -22.58 -34.72
C ASN A 155 11.74 -21.58 -34.18
N PHE A 156 10.50 -22.04 -34.14
CA PHE A 156 9.39 -21.31 -33.53
C PHE A 156 8.68 -22.25 -32.57
N GLY A 157 8.30 -21.74 -31.39
CA GLY A 157 7.60 -22.52 -30.40
C GLY A 157 6.57 -21.69 -29.67
N ILE A 158 5.41 -22.29 -29.38
CA ILE A 158 4.40 -21.72 -28.49
C ILE A 158 4.27 -22.66 -27.29
N SER A 159 4.47 -22.13 -26.09
CA SER A 159 4.32 -22.87 -24.82
C SER A 159 3.19 -22.28 -24.01
N GLN A 160 2.32 -23.15 -23.46
CA GLN A 160 1.19 -22.81 -22.63
C GLN A 160 1.19 -23.67 -21.38
N GLY A 161 1.14 -23.02 -20.20
CA GLY A 161 0.90 -23.71 -18.92
C GLY A 161 -0.56 -23.68 -18.51
N PHE A 162 -0.98 -24.67 -17.75
CA PHE A 162 -2.36 -24.85 -17.30
C PHE A 162 -2.47 -24.84 -15.77
N VAL A 163 -3.62 -24.41 -15.28
CA VAL A 163 -3.93 -24.37 -13.83
C VAL A 163 -3.92 -25.76 -13.15
N THR A 164 -3.89 -26.84 -13.94
CA THR A 164 -3.69 -28.22 -13.45
C THR A 164 -2.23 -28.52 -13.10
N GLY A 165 -1.30 -27.62 -13.49
CA GLY A 165 0.16 -27.80 -13.40
C GLY A 165 0.77 -28.39 -14.68
N GLY A 166 -0.05 -28.74 -15.67
CA GLY A 166 0.41 -29.24 -16.95
C GLY A 166 0.98 -28.14 -17.86
N THR A 167 1.78 -28.57 -18.86
CA THR A 167 2.31 -27.70 -19.91
C THR A 167 2.09 -28.36 -21.26
N ALA A 168 1.80 -27.57 -22.28
CA ALA A 168 1.80 -27.99 -23.69
C ALA A 168 2.68 -27.06 -24.52
N THR A 169 3.49 -27.63 -25.38
CA THR A 169 4.38 -26.87 -26.26
C THR A 169 4.21 -27.37 -27.70
N ILE A 170 3.91 -26.45 -28.60
CA ILE A 170 3.91 -26.69 -30.05
C ILE A 170 5.21 -26.10 -30.59
N GLY A 171 6.02 -26.93 -31.23
CA GLY A 171 7.30 -26.51 -31.78
C GLY A 171 7.36 -26.77 -33.30
N PHE A 172 7.85 -25.80 -34.02
CA PHE A 172 8.26 -25.94 -35.40
C PHE A 172 9.77 -25.72 -35.46
N ASN A 173 10.51 -26.79 -35.78
CA ASN A 173 11.95 -26.77 -35.91
C ASN A 173 12.30 -26.85 -37.37
N ASN A 174 13.23 -26.02 -37.84
CA ASN A 174 13.71 -26.03 -39.19
C ASN A 174 15.22 -25.79 -39.22
N ASN A 175 15.94 -26.74 -39.75
CA ASN A 175 17.38 -26.68 -39.92
C ASN A 175 17.72 -26.89 -41.41
N SER A 176 18.44 -25.94 -42.00
CA SER A 176 19.02 -26.07 -43.33
C SER A 176 20.54 -26.14 -43.20
N SER A 177 21.16 -27.15 -43.82
CA SER A 177 22.61 -27.29 -43.75
C SER A 177 23.22 -27.49 -45.15
N THR A 178 24.41 -26.93 -45.33
CA THR A 178 25.28 -27.18 -46.46
C THR A 178 26.62 -27.69 -45.95
N THR A 179 27.27 -28.55 -46.72
CA THR A 179 28.58 -29.09 -46.34
C THR A 179 29.44 -29.30 -47.57
N ASN A 180 30.75 -29.29 -47.41
CA ASN A 180 31.69 -29.69 -48.45
C ASN A 180 31.90 -31.21 -48.53
N ASN A 181 31.23 -32.00 -47.67
CA ASN A 181 31.32 -33.46 -47.68
C ASN A 181 30.68 -34.02 -48.94
N ALA A 182 31.50 -34.61 -49.83
CA ALA A 182 31.05 -35.21 -51.08
C ALA A 182 30.07 -36.39 -50.87
N ASN A 183 30.03 -37.00 -49.66
CA ASN A 183 29.11 -38.10 -49.38
C ASN A 183 27.69 -37.61 -49.02
N ALA A 184 27.49 -36.31 -48.82
CA ALA A 184 26.15 -35.77 -48.53
C ALA A 184 25.19 -36.02 -49.69
N ILE A 185 24.02 -36.62 -49.45
CA ILE A 185 23.01 -36.94 -50.46
C ILE A 185 22.31 -35.66 -50.93
N PHE A 186 22.09 -34.71 -50.05
CA PHE A 186 21.42 -33.44 -50.33
C PHE A 186 22.34 -32.25 -50.03
N LEU A 187 22.42 -31.30 -50.99
CA LEU A 187 23.16 -30.03 -50.85
C LEU A 187 22.37 -28.88 -51.53
N PRO A 188 21.75 -27.99 -50.75
CA PRO A 188 21.56 -28.01 -49.29
C PRO A 188 20.61 -29.12 -48.84
N SER A 189 20.80 -29.60 -47.60
CA SER A 189 19.85 -30.46 -46.91
C SER A 189 18.93 -29.63 -46.00
N TYR A 190 17.69 -30.04 -45.90
CA TYR A 190 16.67 -29.43 -45.06
C TYR A 190 16.11 -30.51 -44.14
N ASN A 191 16.10 -30.22 -42.83
CA ASN A 191 15.47 -31.03 -41.80
C ASN A 191 14.49 -30.17 -41.03
N SER A 192 13.24 -30.49 -41.09
CA SER A 192 12.20 -29.75 -40.39
C SER A 192 11.33 -30.69 -39.56
N GLY A 193 10.73 -30.20 -38.52
CA GLY A 193 9.83 -30.98 -37.67
C GLY A 193 8.75 -30.13 -37.03
N LEU A 194 7.53 -30.64 -37.07
CA LEU A 194 6.43 -30.12 -36.25
C LEU A 194 6.29 -31.04 -35.03
N SER A 195 6.30 -30.49 -33.84
CA SER A 195 6.18 -31.25 -32.59
C SER A 195 5.12 -30.66 -31.67
N LEU A 196 4.37 -31.55 -31.02
CA LEU A 196 3.48 -31.24 -29.91
C LEU A 196 3.95 -32.03 -28.69
N GLN A 197 4.39 -31.35 -27.67
CA GLN A 197 4.81 -31.94 -26.41
C GLN A 197 3.83 -31.52 -25.31
N ALA A 198 3.35 -32.48 -24.52
CA ALA A 198 2.53 -32.23 -23.37
C ALA A 198 3.13 -32.94 -22.15
N SER A 199 3.11 -32.28 -21.02
CA SER A 199 3.51 -32.85 -19.72
C SER A 199 2.49 -32.47 -18.66
N GLN A 200 2.00 -33.45 -17.90
CA GLN A 200 1.01 -33.26 -16.83
C GLN A 200 1.51 -33.93 -15.57
N PRO A 201 1.81 -33.18 -14.49
CA PRO A 201 2.03 -33.75 -13.18
C PRO A 201 0.79 -34.51 -12.71
N LEU A 202 0.98 -35.68 -12.09
CA LEU A 202 -0.10 -36.51 -11.55
C LEU A 202 -0.09 -36.60 -10.02
N LEU A 203 1.06 -36.29 -9.37
CA LEU A 203 1.23 -36.27 -7.91
C LEU A 203 1.73 -34.89 -7.46
N GLN A 204 3.04 -34.72 -7.24
CA GLN A 204 3.62 -33.43 -6.90
C GLN A 204 3.36 -32.43 -8.03
N GLY A 205 2.83 -31.26 -7.70
CA GLY A 205 2.49 -30.23 -8.67
C GLY A 205 1.12 -30.38 -9.33
N PHE A 206 0.37 -31.44 -9.00
CA PHE A 206 -0.96 -31.66 -9.57
C PHE A 206 -2.06 -30.95 -8.78
N GLY A 207 -3.05 -30.46 -9.49
CA GLY A 207 -4.34 -30.03 -8.97
C GLY A 207 -4.49 -28.52 -8.80
N LEU A 208 -5.74 -28.07 -8.90
CA LEU A 208 -6.12 -26.66 -8.83
C LEU A 208 -5.71 -26.03 -7.49
N ALA A 209 -5.93 -26.73 -6.37
CA ALA A 209 -5.64 -26.23 -5.05
C ALA A 209 -4.16 -25.86 -4.85
N TYR A 210 -3.26 -26.63 -5.47
CA TYR A 210 -1.82 -26.40 -5.44
C TYR A 210 -1.42 -25.27 -6.39
N ASN A 211 -1.82 -25.33 -7.64
CA ASN A 211 -1.35 -24.40 -8.67
C ASN A 211 -1.97 -23.00 -8.53
N THR A 212 -3.21 -22.88 -8.03
CA THR A 212 -3.85 -21.57 -7.78
C THR A 212 -3.58 -21.01 -6.39
N ARG A 213 -2.71 -21.64 -5.57
CA ARG A 213 -2.45 -21.17 -4.19
C ARG A 213 -1.97 -19.72 -4.15
N ASN A 214 -1.03 -19.34 -5.02
CA ASN A 214 -0.50 -17.98 -5.07
C ASN A 214 -1.55 -16.97 -5.53
N LEU A 215 -2.44 -17.36 -6.45
CA LEU A 215 -3.58 -16.56 -6.85
C LEU A 215 -4.56 -16.33 -5.68
N ARG A 216 -4.81 -17.37 -4.86
CA ARG A 216 -5.66 -17.23 -3.66
C ARG A 216 -5.01 -16.34 -2.61
N VAL A 217 -3.70 -16.51 -2.37
CA VAL A 217 -2.92 -15.64 -1.47
C VAL A 217 -2.94 -14.19 -1.97
N ALA A 218 -2.75 -13.95 -3.28
CA ALA A 218 -2.82 -12.61 -3.85
C ALA A 218 -4.21 -11.96 -3.71
N LYS A 219 -5.29 -12.75 -3.87
CA LYS A 219 -6.67 -12.27 -3.60
C LYS A 219 -6.89 -11.93 -2.12
N ASN A 220 -6.36 -12.73 -1.22
CA ASN A 220 -6.43 -12.43 0.22
C ASN A 220 -5.59 -11.19 0.55
N ASN A 221 -4.43 -11.01 -0.09
CA ASN A 221 -3.59 -9.83 0.09
C ASN A 221 -4.28 -8.55 -0.43
N LEU A 222 -5.09 -8.64 -1.49
CA LEU A 222 -5.90 -7.51 -1.93
C LEU A 222 -6.94 -7.11 -0.86
N ARG A 223 -7.60 -8.09 -0.21
CA ARG A 223 -8.48 -7.83 0.93
C ARG A 223 -7.72 -7.32 2.15
N LEU A 224 -6.51 -7.83 2.37
CA LEU A 224 -5.63 -7.36 3.44
C LEU A 224 -5.30 -5.87 3.26
N THR A 225 -5.10 -5.43 2.03
CA THR A 225 -4.88 -4.01 1.70
C THR A 225 -6.06 -3.12 2.10
N ASP A 226 -7.32 -3.61 1.97
CA ASP A 226 -8.50 -2.87 2.45
C ASP A 226 -8.41 -2.60 3.96
N TYR A 227 -8.11 -3.63 4.76
CA TYR A 227 -7.98 -3.49 6.22
C TYR A 227 -6.74 -2.70 6.65
N GLN A 228 -5.63 -2.78 5.90
CA GLN A 228 -4.45 -1.97 6.15
C GLN A 228 -4.71 -0.48 5.90
N PHE A 229 -5.46 -0.17 4.84
CA PHE A 229 -5.89 1.19 4.55
C PHE A 229 -6.82 1.72 5.66
N GLU A 230 -7.79 0.92 6.10
CA GLU A 230 -8.68 1.26 7.21
C GLU A 230 -7.91 1.51 8.52
N GLN A 231 -6.92 0.69 8.82
CA GLN A 231 -6.04 0.88 9.97
C GLN A 231 -5.25 2.20 9.86
N GLN A 232 -4.71 2.52 8.67
CA GLN A 232 -4.01 3.78 8.43
C GLN A 232 -4.95 4.98 8.60
N LEU A 233 -6.19 4.89 8.10
CA LEU A 233 -7.21 5.92 8.31
C LEU A 233 -7.47 6.14 9.81
N ASN A 234 -7.71 5.06 10.56
CA ASN A 234 -7.95 5.13 12.00
C ASN A 234 -6.77 5.79 12.74
N THR A 235 -5.53 5.45 12.37
CA THR A 235 -4.33 6.05 12.97
C THR A 235 -4.21 7.54 12.65
N THR A 236 -4.40 7.92 11.39
CA THR A 236 -4.35 9.32 10.96
C THR A 236 -5.44 10.15 11.62
N LEU A 237 -6.68 9.64 11.63
CA LEU A 237 -7.82 10.30 12.26
C LEU A 237 -7.63 10.46 13.77
N ASN A 238 -7.14 9.43 14.45
CA ASN A 238 -6.82 9.51 15.87
C ASN A 238 -5.82 10.64 16.14
N THR A 239 -4.77 10.76 15.32
CA THR A 239 -3.77 11.83 15.45
C THR A 239 -4.37 13.21 15.19
N VAL A 240 -5.19 13.36 14.15
CA VAL A 240 -5.86 14.63 13.79
C VAL A 240 -6.83 15.07 14.90
N ILE A 241 -7.71 14.17 15.34
CA ILE A 241 -8.71 14.44 16.38
C ILE A 241 -8.02 14.78 17.71
N SER A 242 -6.99 14.02 18.08
CA SER A 242 -6.19 14.28 19.29
C SER A 242 -5.52 15.65 19.23
N THR A 243 -4.87 16.00 18.11
CA THR A 243 -4.23 17.32 17.93
C THR A 243 -5.25 18.45 17.95
N TYR A 244 -6.43 18.25 17.34
CA TYR A 244 -7.52 19.22 17.35
C TYR A 244 -8.04 19.49 18.77
N TRP A 245 -8.31 18.45 19.56
CA TRP A 245 -8.77 18.63 20.95
C TRP A 245 -7.69 19.21 21.86
N ASN A 246 -6.41 18.92 21.61
CA ASN A 246 -5.32 19.58 22.29
C ASN A 246 -5.26 21.08 21.93
N LEU A 247 -5.51 21.45 20.68
CA LEU A 247 -5.59 22.85 20.27
C LEU A 247 -6.75 23.59 20.95
N VAL A 248 -7.94 22.95 21.02
CA VAL A 248 -9.10 23.51 21.74
C VAL A 248 -8.74 23.74 23.21
N SER A 249 -8.09 22.77 23.85
CA SER A 249 -7.69 22.90 25.27
C SER A 249 -6.61 23.96 25.48
N ALA A 250 -5.64 24.09 24.56
CA ALA A 250 -4.62 25.12 24.63
C ALA A 250 -5.23 26.54 24.45
N ALA A 251 -6.23 26.68 23.57
CA ALA A 251 -6.96 27.94 23.40
C ALA A 251 -7.69 28.32 24.71
N LEU A 252 -8.34 27.35 25.38
CA LEU A 252 -8.95 27.58 26.69
C LEU A 252 -7.91 27.97 27.77
N ALA A 253 -6.69 27.39 27.71
CA ALA A 253 -5.62 27.75 28.64
C ALA A 253 -5.12 29.20 28.42
N VAL A 254 -5.10 29.67 27.15
CA VAL A 254 -4.81 31.08 26.85
C VAL A 254 -5.86 32.00 27.46
N ASP A 255 -7.16 31.67 27.34
CA ASP A 255 -8.24 32.46 27.94
C ASP A 255 -8.09 32.55 29.47
N VAL A 256 -7.77 31.44 30.13
CA VAL A 256 -7.51 31.40 31.58
C VAL A 256 -6.30 32.26 31.96
N ALA A 257 -5.20 32.14 31.20
CA ALA A 257 -4.00 32.93 31.47
C ALA A 257 -4.23 34.44 31.26
N GLN A 258 -4.99 34.81 30.21
CA GLN A 258 -5.37 36.19 29.93
C GLN A 258 -6.21 36.78 31.06
N GLN A 259 -7.26 36.08 31.54
CA GLN A 259 -8.08 36.49 32.66
C GLN A 259 -7.26 36.64 33.95
N THR A 260 -6.33 35.72 34.21
CA THR A 260 -5.42 35.78 35.36
C THR A 260 -4.52 36.99 35.31
N LEU A 261 -3.97 37.32 34.12
CA LEU A 261 -3.17 38.54 33.95
C LEU A 261 -3.99 39.81 34.18
N GLU A 262 -5.20 39.89 33.61
CA GLU A 262 -6.11 41.04 33.85
C GLU A 262 -6.41 41.24 35.30
N GLN A 263 -6.71 40.17 36.07
CA GLN A 263 -6.95 40.23 37.51
C GLN A 263 -5.70 40.70 38.27
N ALA A 264 -4.52 40.23 37.93
CA ALA A 264 -3.26 40.63 38.54
C ALA A 264 -2.93 42.12 38.24
N GLN A 265 -3.17 42.57 37.01
CA GLN A 265 -2.98 43.97 36.63
C GLN A 265 -3.93 44.91 37.34
N HIS A 266 -5.20 44.50 37.50
CA HIS A 266 -6.20 45.28 38.26
C HIS A 266 -5.77 45.44 39.72
N LEU A 267 -5.38 44.35 40.39
CA LEU A 267 -4.91 44.38 41.77
C LEU A 267 -3.66 45.27 41.94
N LEU A 268 -2.69 45.18 41.01
CA LEU A 268 -1.51 46.04 41.02
C LEU A 268 -1.89 47.52 40.88
N GLY A 269 -2.87 47.83 40.03
CA GLY A 269 -3.39 49.18 39.83
C GLY A 269 -4.00 49.75 41.13
N ASP A 270 -4.78 48.94 41.82
CA ASP A 270 -5.39 49.34 43.08
C ASP A 270 -4.36 49.46 44.21
N ASN A 271 -3.39 48.56 44.29
CA ASN A 271 -2.28 48.63 45.25
C ASN A 271 -1.43 49.90 45.06
N LYS A 272 -1.16 50.30 43.80
CA LYS A 272 -0.43 51.54 43.48
C LYS A 272 -1.20 52.76 43.98
N LYS A 273 -2.52 52.87 43.76
CA LYS A 273 -3.36 53.96 44.26
C LYS A 273 -3.34 54.03 45.79
N GLN A 274 -3.42 52.89 46.48
CA GLN A 274 -3.36 52.81 47.94
C GLN A 274 -1.97 53.20 48.46
N LEU A 275 -0.89 52.91 47.78
CA LEU A 275 0.44 53.38 48.13
C LEU A 275 0.56 54.91 48.00
N GLU A 276 0.00 55.52 46.94
CA GLU A 276 0.01 56.96 46.70
C GLU A 276 -0.71 57.72 47.80
N ILE A 277 -1.82 57.19 48.38
CA ILE A 277 -2.54 57.76 49.46
C ILE A 277 -2.00 57.35 50.85
N GLY A 278 -0.89 56.57 50.87
CA GLY A 278 -0.17 56.23 52.08
C GLY A 278 -0.80 55.13 52.95
N THR A 279 -1.76 54.37 52.40
CA THR A 279 -2.48 53.29 53.16
C THR A 279 -1.86 51.91 52.94
N MET A 280 -0.87 51.78 52.05
CA MET A 280 -0.22 50.50 51.71
C MET A 280 1.31 50.55 51.78
N ALA A 281 1.95 49.41 52.11
CA ALA A 281 3.41 49.28 52.13
C ALA A 281 3.98 49.09 50.72
N PRO A 282 5.18 49.65 50.43
CA PRO A 282 5.85 49.45 49.14
C PRO A 282 6.08 47.96 48.79
N LEU A 283 6.25 47.10 49.77
CA LEU A 283 6.44 45.64 49.61
C LEU A 283 5.24 44.96 48.94
N ASP A 284 4.03 45.36 49.30
CA ASP A 284 2.80 44.80 48.74
C ASP A 284 2.65 45.11 47.24
N VAL A 285 3.08 46.30 46.83
CA VAL A 285 3.12 46.69 45.40
C VAL A 285 4.16 45.87 44.63
N LEU A 286 5.33 45.58 45.24
CA LEU A 286 6.34 44.72 44.62
C LEU A 286 5.84 43.28 44.47
N GLN A 287 5.10 42.75 45.44
CA GLN A 287 4.50 41.42 45.34
C GLN A 287 3.44 41.34 44.22
N ALA A 288 2.59 42.33 44.11
CA ALA A 288 1.60 42.41 43.05
C ALA A 288 2.29 42.56 41.65
N GLN A 289 3.39 43.32 41.58
CA GLN A 289 4.19 43.44 40.35
C GLN A 289 4.83 42.08 39.94
N GLN A 290 5.36 41.33 40.91
CA GLN A 290 5.88 39.98 40.67
C GLN A 290 4.79 39.06 40.14
N GLN A 291 3.56 39.13 40.67
CA GLN A 291 2.44 38.32 40.18
C GLN A 291 2.06 38.66 38.73
N VAL A 292 2.04 39.96 38.37
CA VAL A 292 1.82 40.38 36.98
C VAL A 292 2.87 39.76 36.04
N SER A 293 4.16 39.87 36.39
CA SER A 293 5.24 39.32 35.55
C SER A 293 5.16 37.78 35.45
N SER A 294 4.76 37.08 36.50
CA SER A 294 4.51 35.64 36.47
C SER A 294 3.32 35.28 35.58
N SER A 295 2.23 36.06 35.64
CA SER A 295 1.04 35.85 34.78
C SER A 295 1.35 36.16 33.29
N GLU A 296 2.17 37.19 32.99
CA GLU A 296 2.64 37.47 31.64
C GLU A 296 3.45 36.30 31.06
N THR A 297 4.36 35.74 31.86
CA THR A 297 5.14 34.54 31.46
C THR A 297 4.22 33.36 31.19
N SER A 298 3.20 33.15 32.01
CA SER A 298 2.22 32.07 31.82
C SER A 298 1.41 32.26 30.55
N LEU A 299 0.99 33.49 30.23
CA LEU A 299 0.28 33.82 29.00
C LEU A 299 1.16 33.55 27.76
N ILE A 300 2.41 34.02 27.75
CA ILE A 300 3.34 33.76 26.65
C ILE A 300 3.55 32.26 26.44
N THR A 301 3.67 31.49 27.54
CA THR A 301 3.82 30.02 27.45
C THR A 301 2.58 29.37 26.85
N ALA A 302 1.37 29.78 27.25
CA ALA A 302 0.12 29.26 26.70
C ALA A 302 -0.04 29.62 25.20
N GLN A 303 0.28 30.85 24.81
CA GLN A 303 0.26 31.29 23.40
C GLN A 303 1.23 30.48 22.55
N THR A 304 2.45 30.25 23.03
CA THR A 304 3.44 29.41 22.33
C THR A 304 2.94 27.98 22.15
N ALA A 305 2.26 27.42 23.13
CA ALA A 305 1.67 26.07 23.02
C ALA A 305 0.59 26.02 21.92
N VAL A 306 -0.24 27.05 21.78
CA VAL A 306 -1.22 27.16 20.68
C VAL A 306 -0.51 27.22 19.34
N GLU A 307 0.48 28.08 19.18
CA GLU A 307 1.24 28.19 17.93
C GLU A 307 1.87 26.85 17.51
N GLN A 308 2.45 26.11 18.44
CA GLN A 308 3.04 24.77 18.16
C GLN A 308 1.99 23.77 17.69
N LEU A 309 0.81 23.77 18.31
CA LEU A 309 -0.30 22.87 17.95
C LEU A 309 -0.92 23.28 16.61
N GLU A 310 -1.01 24.57 16.30
CA GLU A 310 -1.42 25.05 14.97
C GLU A 310 -0.48 24.54 13.86
N VAL A 311 0.84 24.64 14.08
CA VAL A 311 1.86 24.13 13.13
C VAL A 311 1.67 22.62 12.93
N SER A 312 1.48 21.87 14.03
CA SER A 312 1.27 20.42 13.96
C SER A 312 -0.01 20.06 13.22
N LEU A 313 -1.11 20.77 13.51
CA LEU A 313 -2.39 20.53 12.84
C LEU A 313 -2.34 20.89 11.35
N LYS A 314 -1.75 22.04 10.99
CA LYS A 314 -1.55 22.43 9.58
C LYS A 314 -0.77 21.38 8.78
N ASN A 315 0.24 20.76 9.38
CA ASN A 315 0.99 19.69 8.74
C ASN A 315 0.13 18.43 8.50
N LEU A 316 -0.80 18.10 9.41
CA LEU A 316 -1.68 16.94 9.28
C LEU A 316 -2.79 17.13 8.23
N ILE A 317 -3.27 18.36 8.03
CA ILE A 317 -4.40 18.68 7.14
C ILE A 317 -3.98 19.22 5.76
N SER A 318 -2.68 19.31 5.47
CA SER A 318 -2.15 19.87 4.22
C SER A 318 -1.08 18.97 3.63
N ARG A 319 -1.04 18.87 2.29
CA ARG A 319 0.02 18.14 1.55
C ARG A 319 1.36 18.88 1.58
N ASN A 320 1.33 20.20 1.57
CA ASN A 320 2.52 21.04 1.53
C ASN A 320 2.93 21.53 2.93
N GLY A 321 2.18 21.19 3.97
CA GLY A 321 2.42 21.65 5.33
C GLY A 321 2.54 23.18 5.37
N LEU A 322 3.59 23.69 6.00
CA LEU A 322 3.89 25.14 6.10
C LEU A 322 4.39 25.77 4.80
N ALA A 323 4.72 25.00 3.76
CA ALA A 323 5.08 25.54 2.45
C ALA A 323 3.86 26.03 1.64
N SER A 324 2.64 25.79 2.11
CA SER A 324 1.42 26.35 1.52
C SER A 324 1.33 27.83 1.84
N THR A 325 1.42 28.69 0.82
CA THR A 325 1.30 30.14 0.96
C THR A 325 -0.06 30.59 1.53
N SER A 326 -1.10 29.78 1.35
CA SER A 326 -2.44 30.07 1.88
C SER A 326 -2.61 29.68 3.37
N LEU A 327 -1.80 28.76 3.90
CA LEU A 327 -1.94 28.25 5.27
C LEU A 327 -0.79 28.70 6.20
N ALA A 328 0.34 29.17 5.68
CA ALA A 328 1.53 29.49 6.47
C ALA A 328 1.24 30.55 7.56
N ASP A 329 0.64 31.67 7.15
CA ASP A 329 0.45 32.85 8.01
C ASP A 329 -0.94 32.92 8.67
N VAL A 330 -1.79 31.92 8.47
CA VAL A 330 -3.18 31.91 8.96
C VAL A 330 -3.24 31.31 10.37
N HIS A 331 -3.92 31.94 11.32
CA HIS A 331 -4.20 31.37 12.64
C HIS A 331 -5.38 30.41 12.58
N VAL A 332 -5.28 29.28 13.31
CA VAL A 332 -6.36 28.28 13.38
C VAL A 332 -7.24 28.55 14.59
N ILE A 333 -8.51 28.86 14.33
CA ILE A 333 -9.50 29.08 15.38
C ILE A 333 -10.44 27.86 15.42
N PRO A 334 -10.34 27.00 16.45
CA PRO A 334 -11.27 25.88 16.60
C PRO A 334 -12.68 26.39 16.94
N THR A 335 -13.69 25.85 16.26
CA THR A 335 -15.09 26.27 16.47
C THR A 335 -15.85 25.40 17.46
N ASP A 336 -15.37 24.18 17.71
CA ASP A 336 -16.02 23.23 18.60
C ASP A 336 -15.57 23.40 20.06
N ARG A 337 -16.44 23.00 21.00
CA ARG A 337 -16.14 22.96 22.41
C ARG A 337 -16.24 21.55 22.97
N ILE A 338 -15.34 21.20 23.88
CA ILE A 338 -15.39 19.92 24.57
C ILE A 338 -16.54 19.95 25.56
N THR A 339 -17.51 19.04 25.41
CA THR A 339 -18.63 18.88 26.32
C THR A 339 -18.49 17.57 27.09
N VAL A 340 -18.54 17.64 28.42
CA VAL A 340 -18.52 16.45 29.27
C VAL A 340 -19.96 16.16 29.74
N PRO A 341 -20.55 15.01 29.35
CA PRO A 341 -21.94 14.70 29.74
C PRO A 341 -22.04 14.42 31.25
N THR A 342 -23.15 14.82 31.83
CA THR A 342 -23.44 14.57 33.26
C THR A 342 -23.65 13.10 33.56
N VAL A 343 -24.23 12.35 32.62
CA VAL A 343 -24.43 10.90 32.72
C VAL A 343 -23.90 10.28 31.42
N GLU A 344 -22.99 9.33 31.53
CA GLU A 344 -22.49 8.59 30.39
C GLU A 344 -23.38 7.37 30.18
N PRO A 345 -23.82 7.07 28.94
CA PRO A 345 -24.56 5.84 28.64
C PRO A 345 -23.62 4.64 28.88
N ILE A 346 -23.84 3.95 30.00
CA ILE A 346 -23.03 2.77 30.36
C ILE A 346 -23.49 1.62 29.43
N GLN A 347 -22.71 1.32 28.42
CA GLN A 347 -22.86 0.06 27.67
C GLN A 347 -22.19 -1.07 28.47
N PRO A 348 -22.80 -2.27 28.52
CA PRO A 348 -22.16 -3.44 29.14
C PRO A 348 -20.78 -3.70 28.51
N GLU A 349 -19.77 -3.95 29.33
CA GLU A 349 -18.38 -4.22 28.86
C GLU A 349 -18.36 -5.31 27.79
N GLN A 350 -19.18 -6.36 27.94
CA GLN A 350 -19.26 -7.46 27.01
C GLN A 350 -19.71 -7.06 25.61
N ASP A 351 -20.67 -6.14 25.51
CA ASP A 351 -21.18 -5.65 24.21
C ASP A 351 -20.16 -4.77 23.51
N VAL A 352 -19.44 -3.94 24.27
CA VAL A 352 -18.36 -3.08 23.75
C VAL A 352 -17.21 -3.94 23.21
N VAL A 353 -16.83 -4.99 23.96
CA VAL A 353 -15.80 -5.94 23.49
C VAL A 353 -16.27 -6.71 22.26
N ALA A 354 -17.53 -7.13 22.21
CA ALA A 354 -18.06 -7.84 21.03
C ALA A 354 -18.01 -6.95 19.78
N LYS A 355 -18.42 -5.68 19.90
CA LYS A 355 -18.30 -4.69 18.81
C LYS A 355 -16.85 -4.50 18.36
N ALA A 356 -15.92 -4.37 19.30
CA ALA A 356 -14.50 -4.21 18.99
C ALA A 356 -13.92 -5.42 18.23
N LEU A 357 -14.29 -6.64 18.63
CA LEU A 357 -13.86 -7.87 17.96
C LEU A 357 -14.42 -8.03 16.54
N ASP A 358 -15.54 -7.38 16.25
CA ASP A 358 -16.15 -7.38 14.91
C ASP A 358 -15.56 -6.30 13.99
N ARG A 359 -15.26 -5.12 14.54
CA ARG A 359 -14.94 -3.91 13.78
C ARG A 359 -13.45 -3.65 13.61
N ARG A 360 -12.59 -4.12 14.52
CA ARG A 360 -11.16 -3.80 14.45
C ARG A 360 -10.47 -4.47 13.26
N PRO A 361 -9.86 -3.67 12.35
CA PRO A 361 -9.23 -4.17 11.14
C PRO A 361 -8.02 -5.06 11.42
N GLU A 362 -7.33 -4.89 12.57
CA GLU A 362 -6.17 -5.68 12.94
C GLU A 362 -6.52 -7.16 13.11
N LEU A 363 -7.68 -7.47 13.71
CA LEU A 363 -8.12 -8.86 13.86
C LEU A 363 -8.49 -9.48 12.52
N ALA A 364 -9.13 -8.72 11.63
CA ALA A 364 -9.45 -9.17 10.27
C ALA A 364 -8.16 -9.45 9.47
N GLN A 365 -7.13 -8.60 9.60
CA GLN A 365 -5.81 -8.82 9.00
C GLN A 365 -5.17 -10.12 9.50
N GLN A 366 -5.16 -10.36 10.82
CA GLN A 366 -4.60 -11.58 11.42
C GLN A 366 -5.33 -12.84 10.93
N ARG A 367 -6.67 -12.80 10.78
CA ARG A 367 -7.46 -13.90 10.23
C ARG A 367 -7.11 -14.21 8.78
N LEU A 368 -6.91 -13.18 7.94
CA LEU A 368 -6.48 -13.36 6.54
C LEU A 368 -5.05 -13.91 6.45
N GLN A 369 -4.15 -13.48 7.33
CA GLN A 369 -2.79 -14.04 7.40
C GLN A 369 -2.81 -15.51 7.82
N LEU A 370 -3.68 -15.90 8.76
CA LEU A 370 -3.90 -17.29 9.14
C LEU A 370 -4.41 -18.11 7.95
N GLU A 371 -5.35 -17.57 7.15
CA GLU A 371 -5.84 -18.22 5.95
C GLU A 371 -4.74 -18.41 4.92
N ASN A 372 -3.88 -17.40 4.70
CA ASN A 372 -2.72 -17.49 3.83
C ASN A 372 -1.74 -18.58 4.31
N SER A 373 -1.51 -18.70 5.62
CA SER A 373 -0.66 -19.75 6.18
C SER A 373 -1.23 -21.15 5.93
N LYS A 374 -2.56 -21.33 6.01
CA LYS A 374 -3.24 -22.58 5.66
C LYS A 374 -3.09 -22.93 4.17
N ILE A 375 -3.19 -21.94 3.30
CA ILE A 375 -2.99 -22.10 1.85
C ILE A 375 -1.54 -22.51 1.57
N ASN A 376 -0.55 -21.89 2.20
CA ASN A 376 0.86 -22.20 2.02
C ASN A 376 1.22 -23.59 2.54
N LEU A 377 0.64 -24.02 3.66
CA LEU A 377 0.81 -25.39 4.17
C LEU A 377 0.29 -26.44 3.18
N THR A 378 -0.79 -26.16 2.44
CA THR A 378 -1.27 -27.04 1.37
C THR A 378 -0.21 -27.22 0.28
N GLY A 379 0.52 -26.16 -0.06
CA GLY A 379 1.66 -26.21 -0.97
C GLY A 379 2.80 -27.09 -0.45
N ALA A 380 3.17 -26.93 0.82
CA ALA A 380 4.22 -27.73 1.44
C ALA A 380 3.86 -29.20 1.58
N LYS A 381 2.59 -29.52 1.86
CA LYS A 381 2.09 -30.91 1.85
C LYS A 381 2.21 -31.56 0.48
N ASN A 382 1.87 -30.84 -0.59
CA ASN A 382 2.01 -31.35 -1.95
C ASN A 382 3.49 -31.59 -2.32
N ALA A 383 4.43 -30.77 -1.84
CA ALA A 383 5.85 -30.94 -2.08
C ALA A 383 6.46 -32.21 -1.45
N LEU A 384 5.79 -32.84 -0.48
CA LEU A 384 6.22 -34.13 0.10
C LEU A 384 5.99 -35.32 -0.86
N LEU A 385 5.11 -35.18 -1.85
CA LEU A 385 4.77 -36.24 -2.79
C LEU A 385 5.92 -36.48 -3.77
N PRO A 386 6.08 -37.71 -4.29
CA PRO A 386 6.95 -37.98 -5.43
C PRO A 386 6.49 -37.23 -6.68
N GLN A 387 7.40 -36.96 -7.60
CA GLN A 387 7.06 -36.42 -8.91
C GLN A 387 6.68 -37.57 -9.84
N LEU A 388 5.44 -37.58 -10.30
CA LEU A 388 4.94 -38.49 -11.34
C LEU A 388 4.33 -37.62 -12.44
N ASN A 389 4.95 -37.62 -13.61
CA ASN A 389 4.50 -36.85 -14.77
C ASN A 389 4.04 -37.80 -15.87
N ALA A 390 2.85 -37.58 -16.41
CA ALA A 390 2.48 -38.12 -17.70
C ALA A 390 3.05 -37.23 -18.79
N VAL A 391 3.76 -37.84 -19.74
CA VAL A 391 4.41 -37.13 -20.86
C VAL A 391 3.91 -37.69 -22.17
N GLY A 392 3.60 -36.81 -23.10
CA GLY A 392 3.21 -37.13 -24.45
C GLY A 392 3.99 -36.29 -25.45
N ASN A 393 4.50 -36.89 -26.48
CA ASN A 393 5.13 -36.19 -27.60
C ASN A 393 4.59 -36.74 -28.90
N VAL A 394 4.17 -35.88 -29.78
CA VAL A 394 3.81 -36.19 -31.17
C VAL A 394 4.69 -35.33 -32.06
N SER A 395 5.40 -35.95 -32.97
CA SER A 395 6.28 -35.22 -33.91
C SER A 395 6.12 -35.74 -35.31
N ASN A 396 6.13 -34.84 -36.27
CA ASN A 396 6.13 -35.17 -37.67
C ASN A 396 7.40 -34.56 -38.32
N PRO A 397 8.44 -35.37 -38.56
CA PRO A 397 9.65 -34.91 -39.22
C PRO A 397 9.46 -34.83 -40.73
N GLY A 398 10.12 -33.87 -41.35
CA GLY A 398 10.29 -33.77 -42.79
C GLY A 398 11.77 -33.59 -43.12
N ALA A 399 12.27 -34.35 -44.08
CA ALA A 399 13.65 -34.28 -44.53
C ALA A 399 13.74 -34.29 -46.05
N GLY A 400 14.77 -33.65 -46.57
CA GLY A 400 15.01 -33.62 -48.01
C GLY A 400 16.04 -32.57 -48.40
N GLY A 401 16.08 -32.27 -49.69
CA GLY A 401 17.00 -31.27 -50.19
C GLY A 401 17.22 -31.37 -51.71
N ILE A 402 18.17 -30.61 -52.21
CA ILE A 402 18.59 -30.68 -53.62
C ILE A 402 19.57 -31.85 -53.75
N PHE A 403 19.25 -32.78 -54.64
CA PHE A 403 20.09 -33.93 -54.82
C PHE A 403 21.51 -33.51 -55.26
N ASN A 404 22.52 -34.05 -54.59
CA ASN A 404 23.91 -33.77 -54.88
C ASN A 404 24.38 -34.63 -56.05
N THR A 405 24.56 -34.05 -57.20
CA THR A 405 25.00 -34.72 -58.40
C THR A 405 26.52 -34.87 -58.52
N THR A 406 27.31 -34.34 -57.56
CA THR A 406 28.75 -34.46 -57.51
C THR A 406 29.14 -35.94 -57.41
N PRO A 407 29.99 -36.51 -58.36
CA PRO A 407 30.37 -37.91 -58.29
C PRO A 407 31.04 -38.26 -56.96
N GLN A 408 30.68 -39.42 -56.40
CA GLN A 408 31.42 -40.01 -55.29
C GLN A 408 32.64 -40.71 -55.76
N VAL A 409 33.79 -40.42 -55.21
CA VAL A 409 35.03 -41.13 -55.53
C VAL A 409 35.44 -41.94 -54.28
N ASN A 410 35.69 -43.24 -54.52
CA ASN A 410 36.25 -44.06 -53.45
C ASN A 410 37.66 -43.56 -53.11
N PRO A 411 37.96 -43.07 -51.94
CA PRO A 411 39.24 -42.44 -51.57
C PRO A 411 40.40 -43.47 -51.56
N LEU A 412 40.10 -44.80 -51.55
CA LEU A 412 41.10 -45.85 -51.51
C LEU A 412 41.41 -46.36 -52.90
N THR A 413 40.42 -46.42 -53.79
CA THR A 413 40.59 -47.03 -55.18
C THR A 413 40.57 -46.02 -56.31
N GLY A 414 40.18 -44.76 -56.02
CA GLY A 414 40.01 -43.73 -57.07
C GLY A 414 38.81 -43.97 -58.02
N GLN A 415 38.02 -45.01 -57.80
CA GLN A 415 36.88 -45.33 -58.63
C GLN A 415 35.69 -44.43 -58.38
N VAL A 416 34.98 -44.01 -59.40
CA VAL A 416 33.73 -43.28 -59.32
C VAL A 416 32.63 -44.26 -58.94
N ILE A 417 31.96 -43.99 -57.87
CA ILE A 417 30.78 -44.72 -57.35
C ILE A 417 29.53 -44.03 -57.89
N PRO A 418 28.67 -44.71 -58.67
CA PRO A 418 27.39 -44.13 -59.08
C PRO A 418 26.52 -43.81 -57.88
N ARG A 419 25.92 -42.63 -57.84
CA ARG A 419 24.95 -42.30 -56.82
C ARG A 419 23.61 -42.93 -57.13
N THR A 420 23.02 -43.59 -56.15
CA THR A 420 21.64 -44.05 -56.21
C THR A 420 20.73 -42.84 -56.07
N GLU A 421 19.79 -42.66 -56.99
CA GLU A 421 18.78 -41.62 -56.88
C GLU A 421 17.93 -41.80 -55.57
N PRO A 422 17.80 -40.78 -54.72
CA PRO A 422 16.98 -40.90 -53.58
C PRO A 422 15.49 -40.93 -53.94
N ASN A 423 14.64 -41.32 -52.97
CA ASN A 423 13.19 -41.27 -53.13
C ASN A 423 12.76 -39.87 -53.64
N PRO A 424 11.97 -39.79 -54.76
CA PRO A 424 11.51 -38.54 -55.36
C PRO A 424 10.80 -37.64 -54.37
N ASP A 425 10.17 -38.19 -53.31
CA ASP A 425 9.51 -37.41 -52.23
C ASP A 425 10.50 -36.63 -51.35
N LEU A 426 11.77 -37.01 -51.31
CA LEU A 426 12.83 -36.35 -50.57
C LEU A 426 13.61 -35.33 -51.43
N VAL A 427 13.46 -35.40 -52.76
CA VAL A 427 14.13 -34.48 -53.67
C VAL A 427 13.30 -33.23 -53.90
N GLY A 428 13.88 -32.07 -53.63
CA GLY A 428 13.22 -30.79 -53.91
C GLY A 428 13.53 -29.73 -52.89
N GLY A 429 12.88 -28.60 -53.07
CA GLY A 429 13.01 -27.46 -52.17
C GLY A 429 12.14 -27.58 -50.91
N TYR A 430 12.08 -26.50 -50.17
CA TYR A 430 11.36 -26.40 -48.90
C TYR A 430 9.85 -26.73 -48.99
N SER A 431 9.22 -26.54 -50.16
CA SER A 431 7.80 -26.89 -50.39
C SER A 431 7.50 -28.39 -50.21
N ASN A 432 8.44 -29.28 -50.60
CA ASN A 432 8.28 -30.73 -50.41
C ASN A 432 8.30 -31.10 -48.92
N ILE A 433 9.13 -30.44 -48.15
CA ILE A 433 9.22 -30.67 -46.71
C ILE A 433 7.93 -30.20 -46.00
N LEU A 434 7.40 -29.04 -46.37
CA LEU A 434 6.10 -28.59 -45.83
C LEU A 434 4.99 -29.59 -46.15
N ARG A 435 4.99 -30.19 -47.35
CA ARG A 435 4.04 -31.27 -47.71
C ARG A 435 4.20 -32.52 -46.83
N GLN A 436 5.44 -32.91 -46.49
CA GLN A 436 5.71 -34.02 -45.56
C GLN A 436 5.24 -33.69 -44.14
N LEU A 437 5.49 -32.48 -43.64
CA LEU A 437 5.10 -32.04 -42.28
C LEU A 437 3.59 -32.08 -42.07
N PHE A 438 2.80 -31.80 -43.09
CA PHE A 438 1.33 -31.86 -43.00
C PHE A 438 0.76 -33.20 -43.50
N GLY A 439 1.62 -34.12 -43.93
CA GLY A 439 1.26 -35.49 -44.24
C GLY A 439 1.21 -36.36 -42.99
N VAL A 440 0.57 -37.53 -43.09
CA VAL A 440 0.46 -38.48 -41.96
C VAL A 440 1.40 -39.67 -42.05
N ALA A 441 2.29 -39.70 -43.07
CA ALA A 441 3.12 -40.86 -43.36
C ALA A 441 4.28 -41.07 -42.39
N THR A 442 4.73 -40.01 -41.67
CA THR A 442 5.95 -40.01 -40.86
C THR A 442 5.71 -39.57 -39.41
N VAL A 443 4.48 -39.71 -38.90
CA VAL A 443 4.13 -39.30 -37.55
C VAL A 443 4.75 -40.24 -36.53
N ASN A 444 5.57 -39.66 -35.65
CA ASN A 444 6.11 -40.33 -34.47
C ASN A 444 5.32 -39.90 -33.24
N TYR A 445 5.02 -40.82 -32.37
CA TYR A 445 4.40 -40.50 -31.07
C TYR A 445 5.08 -41.30 -29.95
N THR A 446 5.17 -40.62 -28.80
CA THR A 446 5.67 -41.23 -27.58
C THR A 446 4.73 -40.84 -26.46
N VAL A 447 4.25 -41.83 -25.70
CA VAL A 447 3.46 -41.61 -24.48
C VAL A 447 4.13 -42.39 -23.36
N GLY A 448 4.32 -41.76 -22.23
CA GLY A 448 5.01 -42.37 -21.12
C GLY A 448 4.69 -41.72 -19.80
N VAL A 449 5.20 -42.31 -18.74
CA VAL A 449 5.19 -41.75 -17.41
C VAL A 449 6.62 -41.68 -16.87
N GLN A 450 6.91 -40.55 -16.21
CA GLN A 450 8.22 -40.32 -15.58
C GLN A 450 8.01 -40.23 -14.08
N LEU A 451 8.62 -41.13 -13.32
CA LEU A 451 8.61 -41.12 -11.86
C LEU A 451 9.96 -40.69 -11.35
N THR A 452 9.98 -39.65 -10.49
CA THR A 452 11.17 -39.20 -9.77
C THR A 452 10.88 -39.25 -8.27
N VAL A 453 11.60 -40.07 -7.54
CA VAL A 453 11.46 -40.23 -6.08
C VAL A 453 12.74 -39.78 -5.38
N PRO A 454 12.73 -38.68 -4.63
CA PRO A 454 13.88 -38.27 -3.84
C PRO A 454 14.07 -39.24 -2.66
N LEU A 455 15.19 -39.94 -2.59
CA LEU A 455 15.42 -40.98 -1.58
C LEU A 455 15.45 -40.45 -0.12
N ARG A 456 15.82 -39.18 0.09
CA ARG A 456 15.91 -38.58 1.45
C ARG A 456 14.99 -37.40 1.68
N ASN A 457 14.28 -36.91 0.74
CA ASN A 457 13.28 -35.79 0.74
C ASN A 457 13.36 -34.78 1.91
N ARG A 458 14.57 -34.48 2.41
CA ARG A 458 14.81 -33.65 3.61
C ARG A 458 14.37 -32.20 3.41
N SER A 459 14.54 -31.69 2.19
CA SER A 459 14.16 -30.30 1.85
C SER A 459 12.66 -30.11 1.98
N ALA A 460 11.87 -31.01 1.40
CA ALA A 460 10.41 -30.95 1.48
C ALA A 460 9.89 -31.17 2.91
N GLN A 461 10.52 -32.08 3.66
CA GLN A 461 10.21 -32.28 5.10
C GLN A 461 10.48 -31.02 5.92
N ALA A 462 11.64 -30.37 5.72
CA ALA A 462 11.96 -29.12 6.39
C ALA A 462 11.00 -27.99 6.02
N ALA A 463 10.66 -27.87 4.73
CA ALA A 463 9.67 -26.89 4.25
C ALA A 463 8.28 -27.12 4.87
N TYR A 464 7.83 -28.39 4.96
CA TYR A 464 6.57 -28.74 5.61
C TYR A 464 6.59 -28.36 7.11
N ILE A 465 7.63 -28.73 7.85
CA ILE A 465 7.76 -28.41 9.27
C ILE A 465 7.74 -26.89 9.47
N THR A 466 8.46 -26.15 8.63
CA THR A 466 8.50 -24.68 8.68
C THR A 466 7.09 -24.08 8.48
N GLN A 467 6.34 -24.56 7.49
CA GLN A 467 4.99 -24.05 7.21
C GLN A 467 3.99 -24.45 8.30
N ASP A 468 4.11 -25.65 8.88
CA ASP A 468 3.26 -26.08 10.00
C ASP A 468 3.52 -25.23 11.26
N LEU A 469 4.80 -24.95 11.57
CA LEU A 469 5.14 -24.06 12.68
C LEU A 469 4.66 -22.63 12.46
N GLN A 470 4.78 -22.10 11.22
CA GLN A 470 4.24 -20.79 10.86
C GLN A 470 2.71 -20.71 10.99
N LEU A 471 2.00 -21.79 10.63
CA LEU A 471 0.56 -21.87 10.85
C LEU A 471 0.23 -21.78 12.34
N ARG A 472 0.90 -22.56 13.20
CA ARG A 472 0.68 -22.52 14.66
C ARG A 472 1.01 -21.14 15.25
N GLN A 473 2.08 -20.48 14.76
CA GLN A 473 2.38 -19.11 15.15
C GLN A 473 1.27 -18.15 14.76
N SER A 474 0.69 -18.31 13.56
CA SER A 474 -0.43 -17.48 13.09
C SER A 474 -1.70 -17.71 13.93
N GLU A 475 -1.98 -18.96 14.34
CA GLU A 475 -3.11 -19.28 15.24
C GLU A 475 -2.95 -18.60 16.61
N LEU A 476 -1.76 -18.70 17.20
CA LEU A 476 -1.44 -17.99 18.45
C LEU A 476 -1.46 -16.47 18.27
N GLY A 477 -1.07 -15.96 17.08
CA GLY A 477 -1.16 -14.55 16.71
C GLY A 477 -2.58 -14.01 16.79
N VAL A 478 -3.55 -14.73 16.22
CA VAL A 478 -4.99 -14.39 16.32
C VAL A 478 -5.46 -14.37 17.76
N GLN A 479 -5.06 -15.37 18.58
CA GLN A 479 -5.47 -15.43 19.99
C GLN A 479 -4.86 -14.28 20.80
N ARG A 480 -3.59 -13.92 20.51
CA ARG A 480 -2.93 -12.75 21.13
C ARG A 480 -3.67 -11.47 20.80
N GLU A 481 -4.06 -11.28 19.53
CA GLU A 481 -4.80 -10.10 19.09
C GLU A 481 -6.15 -9.97 19.78
N VAL A 482 -6.91 -11.07 19.89
CA VAL A 482 -8.18 -11.11 20.64
C VAL A 482 -7.99 -10.68 22.10
N ASN A 483 -6.93 -11.15 22.76
CA ASN A 483 -6.63 -10.78 24.14
C ASN A 483 -6.21 -9.30 24.26
N GLN A 484 -5.43 -8.81 23.28
CA GLN A 484 -5.01 -7.40 23.22
C GLN A 484 -6.22 -6.48 23.07
N ILE A 485 -7.15 -6.78 22.15
CA ILE A 485 -8.37 -6.01 21.94
C ILE A 485 -9.20 -5.95 23.24
N ARG A 486 -9.36 -7.07 23.93
CA ARG A 486 -10.09 -7.10 25.22
C ARG A 486 -9.43 -6.20 26.26
N MET A 487 -8.12 -6.25 26.35
CA MET A 487 -7.35 -5.44 27.28
C MET A 487 -7.45 -3.94 26.92
N ASP A 488 -7.32 -3.58 25.64
CA ASP A 488 -7.41 -2.21 25.15
C ASP A 488 -8.77 -1.60 25.47
N VAL A 489 -9.87 -2.30 25.17
CA VAL A 489 -11.23 -1.85 25.46
C VAL A 489 -11.43 -1.65 26.97
N LYS A 490 -10.98 -2.60 27.78
CA LYS A 490 -11.10 -2.49 29.25
C LYS A 490 -10.32 -1.32 29.80
N ASN A 491 -9.08 -1.12 29.35
CA ASN A 491 -8.26 0.01 29.77
C ASN A 491 -8.87 1.34 29.31
N ALA A 492 -9.41 1.42 28.10
CA ALA A 492 -10.09 2.61 27.60
C ALA A 492 -11.35 2.96 28.41
N LEU A 493 -12.18 1.96 28.75
CA LEU A 493 -13.34 2.17 29.63
C LEU A 493 -12.95 2.69 31.02
N ILE A 494 -11.87 2.14 31.61
CA ILE A 494 -11.32 2.62 32.86
C ILE A 494 -10.82 4.06 32.73
N ALA A 495 -10.12 4.37 31.62
CA ALA A 495 -9.59 5.72 31.36
C ALA A 495 -10.71 6.76 31.25
N VAL A 496 -11.79 6.48 30.53
CA VAL A 496 -12.94 7.38 30.39
C VAL A 496 -13.61 7.63 31.75
N LYS A 497 -13.87 6.56 32.53
CA LYS A 497 -14.44 6.67 33.86
C LYS A 497 -13.58 7.53 34.81
N ASN A 498 -12.27 7.30 34.79
CA ASN A 498 -11.31 8.05 35.61
C ASN A 498 -11.20 9.51 35.17
N ALA A 499 -11.07 9.77 33.87
CA ALA A 499 -10.96 11.13 33.34
C ALA A 499 -12.21 11.95 33.64
N ARG A 500 -13.39 11.35 33.55
CA ARG A 500 -14.65 12.00 33.93
C ARG A 500 -14.70 12.34 35.42
N ALA A 501 -14.34 11.42 36.30
CA ALA A 501 -14.31 11.67 37.75
C ALA A 501 -13.30 12.78 38.08
N ARG A 502 -12.14 12.82 37.46
CA ARG A 502 -11.15 13.89 37.59
C ARG A 502 -11.71 15.23 37.13
N TYR A 503 -12.40 15.28 36.00
CA TYR A 503 -13.04 16.50 35.53
C TYR A 503 -14.06 17.03 36.52
N GLN A 504 -14.96 16.18 37.04
CA GLN A 504 -15.96 16.58 38.02
C GLN A 504 -15.30 17.16 39.28
N SER A 505 -14.24 16.51 39.77
CA SER A 505 -13.48 16.99 40.93
C SER A 505 -12.77 18.32 40.62
N ALA A 506 -12.11 18.44 39.47
CA ALA A 506 -11.40 19.65 39.07
C ALA A 506 -12.36 20.85 38.90
N ARG A 507 -13.52 20.62 38.28
CA ARG A 507 -14.56 21.64 38.16
C ARG A 507 -15.06 22.13 39.52
N THR A 508 -15.38 21.20 40.43
CA THR A 508 -15.79 21.58 41.78
C THR A 508 -14.70 22.37 42.51
N ALA A 509 -13.42 21.98 42.34
CA ALA A 509 -12.30 22.70 42.94
C ALA A 509 -12.16 24.13 42.35
N SER A 510 -12.34 24.28 41.03
CA SER A 510 -12.33 25.58 40.35
C SER A 510 -13.47 26.48 40.83
N ASP A 511 -14.70 25.95 40.94
CA ASP A 511 -15.87 26.68 41.42
C ASP A 511 -15.67 27.12 42.88
N VAL A 512 -15.11 26.28 43.76
CA VAL A 512 -14.81 26.62 45.15
C VAL A 512 -13.68 27.66 45.24
N ALA A 513 -12.60 27.50 44.45
CA ALA A 513 -11.51 28.48 44.45
C ALA A 513 -11.98 29.87 43.99
N GLN A 514 -12.92 29.93 43.03
CA GLN A 514 -13.54 31.19 42.62
C GLN A 514 -14.32 31.83 43.78
N GLN A 515 -15.16 31.06 44.50
CA GLN A 515 -15.92 31.55 45.63
C GLN A 515 -15.02 32.04 46.77
N VAL A 516 -13.91 31.35 47.04
CA VAL A 516 -12.92 31.75 48.03
C VAL A 516 -12.27 33.08 47.67
N LEU A 517 -11.84 33.21 46.38
CA LEU A 517 -11.26 34.47 45.92
C LEU A 517 -12.24 35.63 46.01
N ASP A 518 -13.50 35.43 45.59
CA ASP A 518 -14.54 36.47 45.68
C ASP A 518 -14.80 36.90 47.13
N ALA A 519 -14.79 35.95 48.09
CA ALA A 519 -14.93 36.24 49.50
C ALA A 519 -13.71 37.01 50.06
N GLU A 520 -12.49 36.64 49.65
CA GLU A 520 -11.27 37.29 50.09
C GLU A 520 -11.11 38.70 49.52
N GLN A 521 -11.50 38.93 48.27
CA GLN A 521 -11.57 40.26 47.66
C GLN A 521 -12.51 41.19 48.45
N LYS A 522 -13.71 40.72 48.83
CA LYS A 522 -14.63 41.48 49.64
C LYS A 522 -14.07 41.83 51.04
N LYS A 523 -13.34 40.89 51.67
CA LYS A 523 -12.65 41.18 52.93
C LYS A 523 -11.53 42.21 52.75
N TYR A 524 -10.81 42.13 51.67
CA TYR A 524 -9.74 43.06 51.32
C TYR A 524 -10.30 44.48 51.11
N GLU A 525 -11.40 44.63 50.37
CA GLU A 525 -12.11 45.89 50.18
C GLU A 525 -12.59 46.52 51.52
N LEU A 526 -12.97 45.68 52.51
CA LEU A 526 -13.37 46.11 53.84
C LEU A 526 -12.19 46.32 54.80
N GLY A 527 -10.97 46.16 54.36
CA GLY A 527 -9.76 46.28 55.16
C GLY A 527 -9.52 45.12 56.14
N ALA A 528 -10.23 44.00 55.99
CA ALA A 528 -10.13 42.83 56.86
C ALA A 528 -9.21 41.73 56.32
N SER A 529 -8.53 41.99 55.20
CA SER A 529 -7.56 41.08 54.59
C SER A 529 -6.36 41.85 54.00
N THR A 530 -5.31 41.09 53.56
CA THR A 530 -4.09 41.65 53.01
C THR A 530 -4.06 41.42 51.49
N SER A 531 -3.34 42.29 50.75
CA SER A 531 -3.07 42.14 49.32
C SER A 531 -2.41 40.79 49.02
N TYR A 532 -1.52 40.32 49.89
CA TYR A 532 -0.86 39.01 49.75
C TYR A 532 -1.87 37.85 49.77
N ALA A 533 -2.88 37.87 50.64
CA ALA A 533 -3.90 36.82 50.66
C ALA A 533 -4.73 36.80 49.37
N VAL A 534 -5.05 37.95 48.79
CA VAL A 534 -5.75 38.06 47.52
C VAL A 534 -4.89 37.49 46.39
N VAL A 535 -3.59 37.85 46.31
CA VAL A 535 -2.64 37.27 45.32
C VAL A 535 -2.58 35.76 45.47
N GLN A 536 -2.49 35.21 46.66
CA GLN A 536 -2.42 33.78 46.89
C GLN A 536 -3.67 33.05 46.36
N HIS A 537 -4.87 33.58 46.63
CA HIS A 537 -6.12 32.99 46.15
C HIS A 537 -6.33 33.20 44.65
N GLN A 538 -5.74 34.25 44.02
CA GLN A 538 -5.68 34.38 42.58
C GLN A 538 -4.83 33.27 41.95
N VAL A 539 -3.67 32.95 42.54
CA VAL A 539 -2.79 31.84 42.09
C VAL A 539 -3.51 30.50 42.29
N ASP A 540 -4.18 30.29 43.42
CA ASP A 540 -4.94 29.07 43.70
C ASP A 540 -6.06 28.85 42.65
N LEU A 541 -6.80 29.91 42.30
CA LEU A 541 -7.83 29.87 41.27
C LEU A 541 -7.23 29.59 39.87
N ALA A 542 -6.13 30.25 39.51
CA ALA A 542 -5.45 30.02 38.22
C ALA A 542 -5.01 28.56 38.09
N ASN A 543 -4.42 27.98 39.14
CA ASN A 543 -4.02 26.56 39.18
C ASN A 543 -5.24 25.62 39.10
N ALA A 544 -6.34 25.95 39.79
CA ALA A 544 -7.56 25.16 39.74
C ALA A 544 -8.20 25.17 38.35
N ARG A 545 -8.28 26.35 37.70
CA ARG A 545 -8.77 26.49 36.31
C ARG A 545 -7.87 25.76 35.29
N GLN A 546 -6.55 25.88 35.44
CA GLN A 546 -5.61 25.15 34.59
C GLN A 546 -5.76 23.63 34.75
N THR A 547 -6.00 23.15 35.97
CA THR A 547 -6.29 21.74 36.28
C THR A 547 -7.62 21.30 35.64
N GLU A 548 -8.63 22.15 35.64
CA GLU A 548 -9.93 21.89 34.98
C GLU A 548 -9.77 21.77 33.48
N VAL A 549 -9.03 22.69 32.82
CA VAL A 549 -8.73 22.65 31.40
C VAL A 549 -7.96 21.35 31.03
N GLY A 550 -6.96 20.98 31.84
CA GLY A 550 -6.24 19.72 31.68
C GLY A 550 -7.14 18.48 31.83
N ALA A 551 -8.11 18.54 32.78
CA ALA A 551 -9.05 17.43 32.97
C ALA A 551 -10.07 17.30 31.84
N ILE A 552 -10.53 18.41 31.23
CA ILE A 552 -11.38 18.42 30.03
C ILE A 552 -10.63 17.78 28.86
N SER A 553 -9.37 18.18 28.64
CA SER A 553 -8.51 17.58 27.58
C SER A 553 -8.32 16.09 27.81
N ALA A 554 -8.00 15.67 29.02
CA ALA A 554 -7.83 14.26 29.38
C ALA A 554 -9.11 13.44 29.13
N TYR A 555 -10.29 14.01 29.36
CA TYR A 555 -11.56 13.34 29.06
C TYR A 555 -11.76 13.18 27.55
N ALA A 556 -11.50 14.21 26.75
CA ALA A 556 -11.59 14.13 25.27
C ALA A 556 -10.64 13.08 24.71
N GLN A 557 -9.40 13.03 25.22
CA GLN A 557 -8.41 12.02 24.80
C GLN A 557 -8.82 10.60 25.22
N ALA A 558 -9.34 10.42 26.44
CA ALA A 558 -9.81 9.12 26.91
C ALA A 558 -11.01 8.61 26.08
N LYS A 559 -11.93 9.50 25.69
CA LYS A 559 -13.03 9.16 24.79
C LYS A 559 -12.53 8.73 23.42
N LEU A 560 -11.60 9.48 22.82
CA LEU A 560 -10.99 9.14 21.55
C LEU A 560 -10.27 7.77 21.61
N GLN A 561 -9.58 7.46 22.72
CA GLN A 561 -8.97 6.16 22.94
C GLN A 561 -10.01 5.04 23.00
N LEU A 562 -11.19 5.29 23.57
CA LEU A 562 -12.29 4.32 23.58
C LEU A 562 -12.83 4.09 22.16
N ASP A 563 -13.05 5.15 21.39
CA ASP A 563 -13.51 5.08 19.99
C ASP A 563 -12.48 4.34 19.13
N GLN A 564 -11.18 4.52 19.38
CA GLN A 564 -10.11 3.75 18.73
C GLN A 564 -10.14 2.27 19.17
N ALA A 565 -10.26 1.99 20.46
CA ALA A 565 -10.26 0.62 20.98
C ALA A 565 -11.48 -0.18 20.51
N THR A 566 -12.61 0.47 20.27
CA THR A 566 -13.84 -0.12 19.73
C THR A 566 -13.88 -0.20 18.21
N GLY A 567 -12.98 0.51 17.51
CA GLY A 567 -12.99 0.63 16.06
C GLY A 567 -14.13 1.47 15.51
N SER A 568 -14.71 2.38 16.33
CA SER A 568 -15.88 3.19 15.95
C SER A 568 -15.53 4.56 15.36
N ILE A 569 -14.24 4.95 15.31
CA ILE A 569 -13.81 6.30 14.86
C ILE A 569 -14.41 6.68 13.51
N LEU A 570 -14.45 5.77 12.54
CA LEU A 570 -14.98 6.04 11.20
C LEU A 570 -16.49 6.26 11.22
N GLU A 571 -17.23 5.42 11.94
CA GLU A 571 -18.68 5.52 12.03
C GLU A 571 -19.13 6.76 12.82
N ASP A 572 -18.51 7.03 13.98
CA ASP A 572 -18.85 8.16 14.85
C ASP A 572 -18.62 9.51 14.16
N ASN A 573 -17.68 9.54 13.19
CA ASN A 573 -17.41 10.71 12.35
C ASN A 573 -18.09 10.66 10.97
N ASN A 574 -18.97 9.68 10.71
CA ASN A 574 -19.69 9.48 9.45
C ASN A 574 -18.77 9.43 8.20
N ILE A 575 -17.66 8.70 8.30
CA ILE A 575 -16.68 8.59 7.23
C ILE A 575 -16.96 7.34 6.41
N VAL A 576 -17.14 7.54 5.09
CA VAL A 576 -17.30 6.47 4.12
C VAL A 576 -15.91 6.09 3.58
N ILE A 577 -15.50 4.83 3.79
CA ILE A 577 -14.18 4.34 3.37
C ILE A 577 -13.96 4.50 1.87
N ASP A 578 -14.99 4.32 1.04
CA ASP A 578 -14.88 4.46 -0.42
C ASP A 578 -14.62 5.91 -0.88
N GLU A 579 -15.14 6.90 -0.16
CA GLU A 579 -14.81 8.31 -0.40
C GLU A 579 -13.35 8.62 0.02
N ALA A 580 -12.92 8.08 1.16
CA ALA A 580 -11.55 8.20 1.62
C ALA A 580 -10.55 7.56 0.63
N LYS A 581 -10.90 6.42 0.00
CA LYS A 581 -10.11 5.79 -1.07
C LYS A 581 -9.98 6.71 -2.30
N LYS A 582 -11.04 7.44 -2.67
CA LYS A 582 -11.05 8.36 -3.81
C LYS A 582 -10.37 9.71 -3.51
N GLY A 583 -10.12 10.02 -2.24
CA GLY A 583 -9.54 11.29 -1.81
C GLY A 583 -10.43 12.51 -2.00
N ARG A 584 -11.73 12.30 -2.10
CA ARG A 584 -12.74 13.36 -2.24
C ARG A 584 -13.95 13.02 -1.37
N LEU A 585 -14.29 13.93 -0.47
CA LEU A 585 -15.46 13.80 0.38
C LEU A 585 -16.63 14.58 -0.21
N SER A 586 -17.82 13.98 -0.19
CA SER A 586 -19.06 14.61 -0.67
C SER A 586 -19.61 15.64 0.32
N LYS A 587 -19.15 15.61 1.59
CA LYS A 587 -19.59 16.53 2.63
C LYS A 587 -19.11 17.95 2.34
N ALA A 588 -20.05 18.91 2.26
CA ALA A 588 -19.72 20.33 2.12
C ALA A 588 -18.98 20.87 3.37
N PRO A 589 -18.14 21.91 3.22
CA PRO A 589 -17.55 22.62 4.36
C PRO A 589 -18.61 23.13 5.33
N SER A 590 -18.29 23.12 6.61
CA SER A 590 -19.20 23.65 7.64
C SER A 590 -19.44 25.15 7.45
N PRO A 591 -20.68 25.66 7.65
CA PRO A 591 -20.91 27.10 7.60
C PRO A 591 -20.08 27.78 8.69
N ILE A 592 -19.36 28.82 8.33
CA ILE A 592 -18.59 29.60 9.29
C ILE A 592 -19.62 30.29 10.22
N PRO A 593 -19.48 30.19 11.57
CA PRO A 593 -20.36 30.88 12.50
C PRO A 593 -20.40 32.39 12.17
N ASP A 594 -21.61 33.00 12.21
CA ASP A 594 -21.74 34.45 12.17
C ASP A 594 -21.17 35.04 13.49
N ILE A 595 -19.85 35.11 13.53
CA ILE A 595 -19.17 35.80 14.62
C ILE A 595 -19.23 37.28 14.24
N PRO A 596 -19.84 38.15 15.09
CA PRO A 596 -19.72 39.59 14.89
C PRO A 596 -18.23 39.90 14.76
N PRO A 597 -17.82 40.86 13.91
CA PRO A 597 -16.41 41.16 13.72
C PRO A 597 -15.80 41.36 15.10
N ALA A 598 -14.94 40.42 15.51
CA ALA A 598 -14.26 40.50 16.80
C ALA A 598 -13.61 41.88 16.84
N ALA A 599 -13.92 42.64 17.91
CA ALA A 599 -13.18 43.85 18.21
C ALA A 599 -11.71 43.52 17.97
N ALA A 600 -11.07 44.24 17.06
CA ALA A 600 -9.72 43.98 16.59
C ALA A 600 -8.87 43.59 17.80
N ALA A 601 -8.24 42.41 17.74
CA ALA A 601 -7.32 41.97 18.77
C ALA A 601 -6.41 43.14 19.12
N PRO A 602 -6.21 43.50 20.39
CA PRO A 602 -5.41 44.64 20.74
C PRO A 602 -4.06 44.50 20.09
N GLY A 603 -3.73 45.45 19.21
CA GLY A 603 -2.60 45.42 18.32
C GLY A 603 -1.33 45.01 19.06
N ARG A 604 -0.64 44.01 18.57
CA ARG A 604 0.78 43.80 18.84
C ARG A 604 1.47 45.16 18.66
N ALA A 605 1.86 45.82 19.75
CA ALA A 605 2.77 46.93 19.69
C ALA A 605 4.00 46.44 18.94
N ALA A 606 4.22 46.97 17.75
CA ALA A 606 5.43 46.74 16.99
C ALA A 606 6.59 47.13 17.91
N ILE A 607 7.34 46.14 18.40
CA ILE A 607 8.61 46.36 19.06
C ILE A 607 9.49 47.05 18.01
N GLY A 608 9.66 48.36 18.16
CA GLY A 608 10.44 49.19 17.28
C GLY A 608 11.86 48.64 17.16
N ALA A 609 12.25 48.27 15.96
CA ALA A 609 13.64 48.03 15.62
C ALA A 609 14.42 49.32 15.91
N PRO A 610 15.60 49.27 16.57
CA PRO A 610 16.43 50.46 16.77
C PRO A 610 16.84 50.97 15.39
N GLY A 611 16.57 52.28 15.15
CA GLY A 611 16.82 52.95 13.90
C GLY A 611 18.29 52.87 13.50
N VAL A 612 18.54 52.20 12.38
CA VAL A 612 19.79 52.35 11.62
C VAL A 612 19.59 53.53 10.67
N THR A 613 20.17 54.66 11.01
CA THR A 613 20.32 55.81 10.11
C THR A 613 21.26 55.43 8.95
N PRO A 614 20.88 55.62 7.70
CA PRO A 614 21.78 55.38 6.57
C PRO A 614 22.88 56.48 6.54
N PRO A 615 24.12 56.13 6.20
CA PRO A 615 25.18 57.15 6.03
C PRO A 615 24.89 57.98 4.80
N THR A 616 24.95 59.32 4.99
CA THR A 616 24.90 60.34 3.95
C THR A 616 26.08 60.15 2.97
N ALA A 617 25.75 59.91 1.70
CA ALA A 617 26.71 59.94 0.62
C ALA A 617 27.13 61.40 0.38
N ASN A 618 28.43 61.73 0.60
CA ASN A 618 29.09 62.90 0.06
C ASN A 618 29.92 62.49 -1.16
N ARG A 619 29.51 63.09 -2.29
CA ARG A 619 30.16 63.18 -3.59
C ARG A 619 30.34 61.91 -4.41
#